data_eb0aa069e51168afe2ee3b8bc314ebcf
#
_entry.id   eb0aa069e51168afe2ee3b8bc314ebcf
#
_cell.length_a   1.000
_cell.length_b   1.000
_cell.length_c   1.000
_cell.angle_alpha   90.00
_cell.angle_beta   90.00
_cell.angle_gamma   90.00
#
_symmetry.space_group_name_H-M   'P 1'
#
loop_
_entity.id
_entity.type
_entity.pdbx_description
1 polymer ?
#
loop_
_entity_poly.entity_id
_entity_poly.type
_entity_poly.pdbx_seq_one_letter_code
_entity_poly.pdbx_strand_id
1 'polypeptide(L)'
;VYIADLDGIEGRGRNKQLVPQLARALPGVDFWIDAGTGSRGAARSLLATPSATLVIGSETLESVSVLSDITVESPGRTVLSLDFRGDEFMGPDALLSDTAHWPHHVIVMTLGRIGSGEGPDLARIRDIAKRAKGRRVYAAGGMRHRMDLDAVRAAGACGALIASALHEQKITAGDLKEIAGR
;
A
#
# COMPACT_ATOMS: atom_id res chain seq x y z
N VAL A 1 9.93 -0.31 3.59
CA VAL A 1 9.48 1.10 3.67
C VAL A 1 8.56 1.41 2.51
N TYR A 2 7.38 2.04 2.76
CA TYR A 2 6.48 2.54 1.72
C TYR A 2 6.91 3.96 1.31
N ILE A 3 6.92 4.22 0.00
CA ILE A 3 7.25 5.51 -0.59
C ILE A 3 6.19 5.85 -1.64
N ALA A 4 5.53 7.00 -1.49
CA ALA A 4 4.69 7.60 -2.51
C ALA A 4 5.51 8.65 -3.29
N ASP A 5 5.75 8.42 -4.57
CA ASP A 5 6.30 9.41 -5.50
C ASP A 5 5.14 10.28 -6.02
N LEU A 6 4.84 11.35 -5.29
CA LEU A 6 3.70 12.22 -5.59
C LEU A 6 3.75 12.82 -6.99
N ASP A 7 4.96 13.15 -7.48
CA ASP A 7 5.10 13.65 -8.85
C ASP A 7 4.73 12.58 -9.88
N GLY A 8 5.09 11.32 -9.60
CA GLY A 8 4.70 10.17 -10.43
C GLY A 8 3.19 9.93 -10.40
N ILE A 9 2.58 9.96 -9.21
CA ILE A 9 1.13 9.74 -9.01
C ILE A 9 0.32 10.84 -9.70
N GLU A 10 0.76 12.10 -9.59
CA GLU A 10 0.07 13.26 -10.18
C GLU A 10 0.46 13.53 -11.64
N GLY A 11 1.26 12.68 -12.25
CA GLY A 11 1.66 12.82 -13.66
C GLY A 11 2.62 13.96 -13.97
N ARG A 12 3.26 14.57 -12.95
CA ARG A 12 4.23 15.66 -13.10
C ARG A 12 5.65 15.20 -13.44
N GLY A 13 5.89 13.92 -13.47
CA GLY A 13 7.18 13.29 -13.72
C GLY A 13 7.44 12.18 -12.74
N ARG A 14 8.60 11.50 -12.83
CA ARG A 14 8.96 10.41 -11.92
C ARG A 14 10.39 10.60 -11.41
N ASN A 15 10.58 10.35 -10.13
CA ASN A 15 11.90 10.37 -9.49
C ASN A 15 12.66 9.05 -9.75
N LYS A 16 12.93 8.72 -11.02
CA LYS A 16 13.50 7.42 -11.45
C LYS A 16 14.79 7.02 -10.74
N GLN A 17 15.58 8.01 -10.28
CA GLN A 17 16.86 7.76 -9.60
C GLN A 17 16.68 7.55 -8.09
N LEU A 18 15.54 7.93 -7.51
CA LEU A 18 15.33 7.88 -6.07
C LEU A 18 15.47 6.46 -5.53
N VAL A 19 14.72 5.51 -6.11
CA VAL A 19 14.71 4.12 -5.61
C VAL A 19 16.08 3.45 -5.72
N PRO A 20 16.83 3.53 -6.87
CA PRO A 20 18.21 3.05 -6.95
C PRO A 20 19.17 3.71 -5.96
N GLN A 21 18.99 5.01 -5.67
CA GLN A 21 19.82 5.71 -4.68
C GLN A 21 19.55 5.23 -3.26
N LEU A 22 18.26 5.10 -2.88
CA LEU A 22 17.86 4.57 -1.57
C LEU A 22 18.31 3.12 -1.38
N ALA A 23 18.16 2.28 -2.39
CA ALA A 23 18.61 0.90 -2.35
C ALA A 23 20.13 0.76 -2.10
N ARG A 24 20.93 1.67 -2.65
CA ARG A 24 22.38 1.72 -2.38
C ARG A 24 22.69 2.25 -0.98
N ALA A 25 21.94 3.26 -0.52
CA ALA A 25 22.18 3.90 0.77
C ALA A 25 21.70 3.05 1.96
N LEU A 26 20.68 2.23 1.75
CA LEU A 26 20.00 1.46 2.78
C LEU A 26 19.93 -0.03 2.36
N PRO A 27 21.06 -0.74 2.31
CA PRO A 27 21.09 -2.14 1.95
C PRO A 27 20.29 -2.98 2.97
N GLY A 28 19.47 -3.92 2.47
CA GLY A 28 18.62 -4.77 3.30
C GLY A 28 17.25 -4.16 3.63
N VAL A 29 16.91 -2.97 3.11
CA VAL A 29 15.58 -2.40 3.20
C VAL A 29 14.79 -2.70 1.93
N ASP A 30 13.60 -3.29 2.09
CA ASP A 30 12.63 -3.47 1.01
C ASP A 30 11.79 -2.21 0.85
N PHE A 31 11.63 -1.75 -0.38
CA PHE A 31 10.88 -0.54 -0.73
C PHE A 31 9.60 -0.87 -1.46
N TRP A 32 8.45 -0.49 -0.91
CA TRP A 32 7.17 -0.49 -1.58
C TRP A 32 6.96 0.87 -2.22
N ILE A 33 6.95 0.92 -3.54
CA ILE A 33 6.97 2.18 -4.30
C ILE A 33 5.66 2.36 -5.03
N ASP A 34 4.95 3.41 -4.67
CA ASP A 34 3.82 3.93 -5.43
C ASP A 34 4.27 5.16 -6.21
N ALA A 35 4.24 5.08 -7.53
CA ALA A 35 4.65 6.14 -8.44
C ALA A 35 3.60 6.35 -9.56
N GLY A 36 2.33 6.09 -9.26
CA GLY A 36 1.25 6.19 -10.24
C GLY A 36 1.45 5.26 -11.43
N THR A 37 1.94 4.05 -11.18
CA THR A 37 2.32 3.11 -12.24
C THR A 37 1.12 2.27 -12.62
N GLY A 38 0.38 2.69 -13.66
CA GLY A 38 -0.77 1.98 -14.21
C GLY A 38 -0.47 1.14 -15.47
N SER A 39 0.77 1.15 -16.01
CA SER A 39 1.15 0.47 -17.23
C SER A 39 2.28 -0.53 -17.05
N ARG A 40 2.33 -1.58 -17.93
CA ARG A 40 3.38 -2.63 -17.89
C ARG A 40 4.80 -2.07 -18.11
N GLY A 41 4.96 -1.10 -19.02
CA GLY A 41 6.26 -0.51 -19.31
C GLY A 41 6.85 0.24 -18.11
N ALA A 42 6.00 0.99 -17.42
CA ALA A 42 6.38 1.71 -16.22
C ALA A 42 6.71 0.75 -15.06
N ALA A 43 5.94 -0.33 -14.91
CA ALA A 43 6.16 -1.37 -13.91
C ALA A 43 7.53 -2.04 -14.09
N ARG A 44 7.89 -2.46 -15.30
CA ARG A 44 9.20 -3.07 -15.60
C ARG A 44 10.36 -2.15 -15.27
N SER A 45 10.23 -0.85 -15.57
CA SER A 45 11.27 0.14 -15.25
C SER A 45 11.53 0.24 -13.75
N LEU A 46 10.50 0.25 -12.91
CA LEU A 46 10.61 0.31 -11.46
C LEU A 46 11.18 -0.99 -10.89
N LEU A 47 10.67 -2.12 -11.35
CA LEU A 47 11.05 -3.46 -10.90
C LEU A 47 12.46 -3.89 -11.35
N ALA A 48 13.14 -3.10 -12.20
CA ALA A 48 14.55 -3.29 -12.49
C ALA A 48 15.46 -3.10 -11.26
N THR A 49 14.99 -2.40 -10.20
CA THR A 49 15.67 -2.33 -8.90
C THR A 49 15.26 -3.53 -8.03
N PRO A 50 16.20 -4.43 -7.63
CA PRO A 50 15.86 -5.68 -6.93
C PRO A 50 15.10 -5.50 -5.61
N SER A 51 15.43 -4.47 -4.82
CA SER A 51 14.78 -4.17 -3.54
C SER A 51 13.45 -3.40 -3.67
N ALA A 52 12.99 -3.12 -4.89
CA ALA A 52 11.73 -2.45 -5.14
C ALA A 52 10.59 -3.45 -5.31
N THR A 53 9.49 -3.20 -4.62
CA THR A 53 8.18 -3.82 -4.83
C THR A 53 7.25 -2.73 -5.34
N LEU A 54 6.56 -3.01 -6.43
CA LEU A 54 5.65 -2.06 -7.06
C LEU A 54 4.32 -2.03 -6.30
N VAL A 55 3.87 -0.84 -5.91
CA VAL A 55 2.51 -0.58 -5.49
C VAL A 55 1.73 -0.03 -6.69
N ILE A 56 0.60 -0.66 -6.99
CA ILE A 56 -0.33 -0.22 -8.03
C ILE A 56 -1.57 0.32 -7.34
N GLY A 57 -1.77 1.64 -7.44
CA GLY A 57 -2.98 2.29 -6.97
C GLY A 57 -4.16 1.98 -7.89
N SER A 58 -5.32 1.67 -7.30
CA SER A 58 -6.53 1.41 -8.07
C SER A 58 -6.98 2.65 -8.86
N GLU A 59 -6.71 3.85 -8.34
CA GLU A 59 -7.07 5.12 -9.00
C GLU A 59 -6.27 5.39 -10.28
N THR A 60 -5.06 4.82 -10.41
CA THR A 60 -4.19 5.02 -11.59
C THR A 60 -4.14 3.80 -12.51
N LEU A 61 -4.81 2.71 -12.16
CA LEU A 61 -4.78 1.46 -12.90
C LEU A 61 -5.55 1.57 -14.23
N GLU A 62 -4.87 1.34 -15.34
CA GLU A 62 -5.47 1.39 -16.67
C GLU A 62 -6.55 0.31 -16.88
N SER A 63 -6.30 -0.91 -16.39
CA SER A 63 -7.27 -2.02 -16.40
C SER A 63 -6.85 -3.17 -15.49
N VAL A 64 -7.82 -4.00 -15.11
CA VAL A 64 -7.57 -5.19 -14.28
C VAL A 64 -6.64 -6.19 -14.97
N SER A 65 -6.68 -6.28 -16.31
CA SER A 65 -5.76 -7.15 -17.07
C SER A 65 -4.30 -6.72 -16.92
N VAL A 66 -4.04 -5.41 -16.88
CA VAL A 66 -2.67 -4.88 -16.63
C VAL A 66 -2.15 -5.29 -15.26
N LEU A 67 -2.99 -5.22 -14.21
CA LEU A 67 -2.62 -5.71 -12.88
C LEU A 67 -2.26 -7.21 -12.91
N SER A 68 -3.10 -8.02 -13.57
CA SER A 68 -2.88 -9.47 -13.68
C SER A 68 -1.56 -9.78 -14.41
N ASP A 69 -1.30 -9.11 -15.52
CA ASP A 69 -0.09 -9.29 -16.31
C ASP A 69 1.17 -8.94 -15.48
N ILE A 70 1.17 -7.78 -14.81
CA ILE A 70 2.30 -7.35 -13.96
C ILE A 70 2.51 -8.34 -12.81
N THR A 71 1.45 -8.82 -12.18
CA THR A 71 1.53 -9.77 -11.06
C THR A 71 2.13 -11.10 -11.50
N VAL A 72 1.76 -11.58 -12.70
CA VAL A 72 2.33 -12.81 -13.27
C VAL A 72 3.81 -12.62 -13.67
N GLU A 73 4.16 -11.49 -14.26
CA GLU A 73 5.54 -11.18 -14.68
C GLU A 73 6.48 -10.96 -13.49
N SER A 74 5.96 -10.55 -12.33
CA SER A 74 6.76 -10.22 -11.14
C SER A 74 6.13 -10.77 -9.87
N PRO A 75 6.12 -12.12 -9.70
CA PRO A 75 5.49 -12.77 -8.57
C PRO A 75 6.11 -12.31 -7.24
N GLY A 76 5.26 -11.96 -6.28
CA GLY A 76 5.68 -11.51 -4.95
C GLY A 76 6.20 -10.06 -4.89
N ARG A 77 6.34 -9.37 -6.03
CA ARG A 77 6.83 -7.99 -6.09
C ARG A 77 5.79 -6.96 -6.54
N THR A 78 4.52 -7.33 -6.38
CA THR A 78 3.39 -6.45 -6.70
C THR A 78 2.47 -6.36 -5.49
N VAL A 79 2.04 -5.16 -5.16
CA VAL A 79 1.06 -4.81 -4.13
C VAL A 79 -0.07 -4.05 -4.82
N LEU A 80 -1.31 -4.38 -4.54
CA LEU A 80 -2.48 -3.62 -4.97
C LEU A 80 -2.86 -2.64 -3.85
N SER A 81 -2.99 -1.35 -4.14
CA SER A 81 -3.65 -0.39 -3.26
C SER A 81 -5.09 -0.20 -3.73
N LEU A 82 -6.02 -0.54 -2.86
CA LEU A 82 -7.44 -0.23 -3.02
C LEU A 82 -7.69 1.14 -2.40
N ASP A 83 -7.86 2.15 -3.25
CA ASP A 83 -7.90 3.55 -2.85
C ASP A 83 -9.35 4.01 -2.69
N PHE A 84 -9.64 4.63 -1.55
CA PHE A 84 -10.98 5.11 -1.21
C PHE A 84 -10.93 6.57 -0.77
N ARG A 85 -11.87 7.37 -1.30
CA ARG A 85 -12.09 8.75 -0.89
C ARG A 85 -13.50 8.88 -0.29
N GLY A 86 -13.56 9.01 1.04
CA GLY A 86 -14.83 8.83 1.74
C GLY A 86 -15.38 7.42 1.49
N ASP A 87 -16.61 7.30 1.02
CA ASP A 87 -17.23 6.00 0.69
C ASP A 87 -17.01 5.57 -0.76
N GLU A 88 -16.42 6.42 -1.58
CA GLU A 88 -16.17 6.17 -3.00
C GLU A 88 -14.90 5.34 -3.19
N PHE A 89 -15.01 4.25 -3.96
CA PHE A 89 -13.86 3.49 -4.44
C PHE A 89 -13.27 4.15 -5.69
N MET A 90 -11.97 4.39 -5.66
CA MET A 90 -11.23 5.04 -6.74
C MET A 90 -10.58 3.95 -7.62
N GLY A 91 -11.33 3.43 -8.58
CA GLY A 91 -10.80 2.41 -9.47
C GLY A 91 -11.86 1.63 -10.23
N PRO A 92 -11.46 0.66 -11.06
CA PRO A 92 -12.39 -0.21 -11.77
C PRO A 92 -13.21 -1.07 -10.80
N ASP A 93 -14.54 -1.05 -10.88
CA ASP A 93 -15.45 -1.85 -10.04
C ASP A 93 -15.13 -3.35 -10.06
N ALA A 94 -14.57 -3.83 -11.16
CA ALA A 94 -14.12 -5.21 -11.30
C ALA A 94 -13.09 -5.64 -10.24
N LEU A 95 -12.28 -4.72 -9.71
CA LEU A 95 -11.35 -5.03 -8.62
C LEU A 95 -12.07 -5.37 -7.32
N LEU A 96 -13.22 -4.73 -7.05
CA LEU A 96 -14.01 -5.05 -5.87
C LEU A 96 -14.93 -6.24 -6.10
N SER A 97 -15.47 -6.44 -7.31
CA SER A 97 -16.39 -7.55 -7.59
C SER A 97 -15.67 -8.90 -7.72
N ASP A 98 -14.44 -8.91 -8.23
CA ASP A 98 -13.63 -10.14 -8.39
C ASP A 98 -12.25 -10.01 -7.78
N THR A 99 -12.04 -10.68 -6.64
CA THR A 99 -10.76 -10.70 -5.93
C THR A 99 -9.74 -11.67 -6.53
N ALA A 100 -10.06 -12.41 -7.59
CA ALA A 100 -9.13 -13.35 -8.23
C ALA A 100 -7.88 -12.65 -8.78
N HIS A 101 -8.04 -11.39 -9.20
CA HIS A 101 -6.95 -10.56 -9.74
C HIS A 101 -6.04 -9.93 -8.68
N TRP A 102 -6.38 -10.04 -7.39
CA TRP A 102 -5.56 -9.41 -6.35
C TRP A 102 -4.23 -10.15 -6.19
N PRO A 103 -3.10 -9.42 -6.10
CA PRO A 103 -1.82 -10.00 -5.72
C PRO A 103 -1.84 -10.45 -4.26
N HIS A 104 -0.73 -11.04 -3.79
CA HIS A 104 -0.62 -11.53 -2.42
C HIS A 104 -0.73 -10.44 -1.35
N HIS A 105 -0.29 -9.22 -1.67
CA HIS A 105 -0.32 -8.06 -0.79
C HIS A 105 -1.35 -7.03 -1.26
N VAL A 106 -2.23 -6.60 -0.36
CA VAL A 106 -3.30 -5.62 -0.65
C VAL A 106 -3.31 -4.55 0.42
N ILE A 107 -3.24 -3.29 0.03
CA ILE A 107 -3.40 -2.13 0.90
C ILE A 107 -4.86 -1.67 0.82
N VAL A 108 -5.46 -1.36 1.96
CA VAL A 108 -6.71 -0.59 2.06
C VAL A 108 -6.33 0.84 2.37
N MET A 109 -6.36 1.70 1.36
CA MET A 109 -5.94 3.09 1.44
C MET A 109 -7.17 3.99 1.58
N THR A 110 -7.35 4.60 2.76
CA THR A 110 -8.42 5.57 2.99
C THR A 110 -7.84 6.98 2.93
N LEU A 111 -7.87 7.59 1.73
CA LEU A 111 -7.21 8.86 1.42
C LEU A 111 -7.66 10.00 2.33
N GLY A 112 -8.97 10.14 2.56
CA GLY A 112 -9.53 11.18 3.42
C GLY A 112 -9.14 11.08 4.90
N ARG A 113 -8.60 9.94 5.34
CA ARG A 113 -8.15 9.74 6.72
C ARG A 113 -6.67 9.98 6.93
N ILE A 114 -5.91 10.20 5.86
CA ILE A 114 -4.48 10.51 5.97
C ILE A 114 -4.31 11.87 6.63
N GLY A 115 -3.72 11.90 7.82
CA GLY A 115 -3.51 13.13 8.60
C GLY A 115 -4.76 13.77 9.20
N SER A 116 -5.97 13.21 9.04
CA SER A 116 -7.22 13.78 9.54
C SER A 116 -7.41 13.65 11.06
N GLY A 117 -6.75 12.69 11.69
CA GLY A 117 -6.95 12.38 13.11
C GLY A 117 -8.23 11.59 13.43
N GLU A 118 -9.01 11.17 12.43
CA GLU A 118 -10.30 10.45 12.64
C GLU A 118 -10.13 8.97 13.01
N GLY A 119 -8.95 8.43 12.85
CA GLY A 119 -8.67 7.00 13.05
C GLY A 119 -8.88 6.17 11.77
N PRO A 120 -8.43 4.89 11.80
CA PRO A 120 -8.52 4.00 10.65
C PRO A 120 -9.97 3.59 10.36
N ASP A 121 -10.27 3.27 9.10
CA ASP A 121 -11.57 2.76 8.66
C ASP A 121 -11.68 1.25 8.94
N LEU A 122 -12.00 0.91 10.19
CA LEU A 122 -12.08 -0.49 10.63
C LEU A 122 -13.17 -1.30 9.93
N ALA A 123 -14.26 -0.66 9.50
CA ALA A 123 -15.34 -1.34 8.82
C ALA A 123 -14.89 -1.79 7.43
N ARG A 124 -14.25 -0.91 6.68
CA ARG A 124 -13.70 -1.19 5.36
C ARG A 124 -12.57 -2.22 5.41
N ILE A 125 -11.63 -2.06 6.35
CA ILE A 125 -10.55 -3.03 6.56
C ILE A 125 -11.12 -4.42 6.79
N ARG A 126 -12.14 -4.55 7.64
CA ARG A 126 -12.79 -5.83 7.94
C ARG A 126 -13.49 -6.44 6.72
N ASP A 127 -14.16 -5.63 5.91
CA ASP A 127 -14.79 -6.10 4.67
C ASP A 127 -13.75 -6.63 3.69
N ILE A 128 -12.72 -5.85 3.40
CA ILE A 128 -11.66 -6.25 2.48
C ILE A 128 -10.89 -7.48 2.99
N ALA A 129 -10.59 -7.55 4.29
CA ALA A 129 -9.90 -8.69 4.89
C ALA A 129 -10.70 -10.00 4.74
N LYS A 130 -12.03 -9.96 4.92
CA LYS A 130 -12.91 -11.12 4.68
C LYS A 130 -12.86 -11.58 3.23
N ARG A 131 -12.77 -10.65 2.28
CA ARG A 131 -12.76 -10.92 0.83
C ARG A 131 -11.40 -11.32 0.32
N ALA A 132 -10.34 -11.06 1.06
CA ALA A 132 -8.94 -11.26 0.64
C ALA A 132 -8.53 -12.73 0.48
N LYS A 133 -9.31 -13.70 1.01
CA LYS A 133 -9.10 -15.15 0.81
C LYS A 133 -7.65 -15.59 1.06
N GLY A 134 -7.09 -15.21 2.21
CA GLY A 134 -5.72 -15.59 2.61
C GLY A 134 -4.61 -14.65 2.11
N ARG A 135 -4.93 -13.61 1.37
CA ARG A 135 -3.97 -12.54 1.03
C ARG A 135 -3.67 -11.66 2.24
N ARG A 136 -2.52 -11.02 2.23
CA ARG A 136 -2.08 -10.14 3.30
C ARG A 136 -2.66 -8.73 3.09
N VAL A 137 -3.52 -8.31 4.01
CA VAL A 137 -4.15 -6.98 3.98
C VAL A 137 -3.40 -6.02 4.89
N TYR A 138 -3.14 -4.82 4.41
CA TYR A 138 -2.49 -3.73 5.13
C TYR A 138 -3.41 -2.52 5.20
N ALA A 139 -3.49 -1.89 6.36
CA ALA A 139 -4.27 -0.68 6.55
C ALA A 139 -3.42 0.56 6.27
N ALA A 140 -3.99 1.55 5.58
CA ALA A 140 -3.34 2.84 5.35
C ALA A 140 -4.33 4.00 5.54
N GLY A 141 -3.89 5.04 6.23
CA GLY A 141 -4.68 6.21 6.59
C GLY A 141 -5.29 6.12 8.00
N GLY A 142 -5.19 7.22 8.75
CA GLY A 142 -5.83 7.40 10.04
C GLY A 142 -5.14 6.78 11.25
N MET A 143 -3.93 6.23 11.13
CA MET A 143 -3.19 5.74 12.30
C MET A 143 -2.78 6.90 13.19
N ARG A 144 -3.20 6.91 14.48
CA ARG A 144 -2.96 8.00 15.44
C ARG A 144 -2.06 7.57 16.59
N HIS A 145 -2.29 6.37 17.10
CA HIS A 145 -1.62 5.86 18.30
C HIS A 145 -1.62 4.31 18.30
N ARG A 146 -0.91 3.72 19.27
CA ARG A 146 -0.75 2.27 19.36
C ARG A 146 -2.06 1.49 19.32
N MET A 147 -3.12 1.96 19.99
CA MET A 147 -4.41 1.25 20.03
C MET A 147 -5.04 1.10 18.63
N ASP A 148 -4.78 2.03 17.71
CA ASP A 148 -5.24 1.90 16.32
C ASP A 148 -4.57 0.71 15.62
N LEU A 149 -3.31 0.36 15.94
CA LEU A 149 -2.61 -0.81 15.41
C LEU A 149 -3.24 -2.12 15.90
N ASP A 150 -3.60 -2.18 17.19
CA ASP A 150 -4.33 -3.32 17.74
C ASP A 150 -5.73 -3.45 17.09
N ALA A 151 -6.41 -2.31 16.87
CA ALA A 151 -7.74 -2.28 16.25
C ALA A 151 -7.73 -2.74 14.78
N VAL A 152 -6.76 -2.30 13.96
CA VAL A 152 -6.65 -2.74 12.55
C VAL A 152 -6.27 -4.21 12.47
N ARG A 153 -5.44 -4.71 13.38
CA ARG A 153 -5.14 -6.15 13.49
C ARG A 153 -6.39 -6.96 13.82
N ALA A 154 -7.19 -6.51 14.79
CA ALA A 154 -8.47 -7.13 15.14
C ALA A 154 -9.49 -7.06 13.99
N ALA A 155 -9.39 -6.08 13.10
CA ALA A 155 -10.17 -5.98 11.89
C ALA A 155 -9.69 -6.91 10.75
N GLY A 156 -8.57 -7.62 10.93
CA GLY A 156 -8.03 -8.60 9.98
C GLY A 156 -6.86 -8.10 9.13
N ALA A 157 -6.34 -6.90 9.36
CA ALA A 157 -5.11 -6.46 8.73
C ALA A 157 -3.89 -7.17 9.34
N CYS A 158 -2.92 -7.52 8.54
CA CYS A 158 -1.65 -8.12 8.98
C CYS A 158 -0.54 -7.07 9.18
N GLY A 159 -0.81 -5.80 8.86
CA GLY A 159 0.09 -4.68 9.05
C GLY A 159 -0.57 -3.34 8.76
N ALA A 160 0.18 -2.26 8.97
CA ALA A 160 -0.28 -0.90 8.71
C ALA A 160 0.84 -0.04 8.12
N LEU A 161 0.48 0.89 7.24
CA LEU A 161 1.35 1.98 6.81
C LEU A 161 1.19 3.14 7.79
N ILE A 162 2.30 3.59 8.36
CA ILE A 162 2.33 4.61 9.40
C ILE A 162 3.28 5.72 8.96
N ALA A 163 2.84 6.96 8.96
CA ALA A 163 3.68 8.11 8.67
C ALA A 163 3.57 9.15 9.79
N SER A 164 2.54 10.01 9.80
CA SER A 164 2.40 11.13 10.73
C SER A 164 2.55 10.73 12.19
N ALA A 165 1.88 9.66 12.63
CA ALA A 165 1.94 9.20 14.01
C ALA A 165 3.35 8.74 14.44
N LEU A 166 4.16 8.25 13.50
CA LEU A 166 5.56 7.89 13.75
C LEU A 166 6.43 9.16 13.86
N HIS A 167 6.28 10.10 12.93
CA HIS A 167 7.02 11.37 12.94
C HIS A 167 6.67 12.23 14.15
N GLU A 168 5.42 12.21 14.59
CA GLU A 168 4.92 12.92 15.77
C GLU A 168 5.19 12.16 17.08
N GLN A 169 5.89 11.01 17.02
CA GLN A 169 6.20 10.15 18.17
C GLN A 169 4.96 9.65 18.95
N LYS A 170 3.79 9.67 18.34
CA LYS A 170 2.55 9.10 18.91
C LYS A 170 2.54 7.57 18.84
N ILE A 171 3.32 6.99 17.93
CA ILE A 171 3.68 5.58 17.85
C ILE A 171 5.20 5.52 17.92
N THR A 172 5.73 4.81 18.88
CA THR A 172 7.17 4.73 19.14
C THR A 172 7.77 3.42 18.64
N ALA A 173 9.10 3.37 18.52
CA ALA A 173 9.80 2.13 18.22
C ALA A 173 9.56 1.04 19.27
N GLY A 174 9.32 1.43 20.53
CA GLY A 174 8.94 0.52 21.62
C GLY A 174 7.59 -0.16 21.34
N ASP A 175 6.57 0.63 20.96
CA ASP A 175 5.24 0.12 20.60
C ASP A 175 5.32 -0.88 19.44
N LEU A 176 6.14 -0.57 18.42
CA LEU A 176 6.32 -1.46 17.27
C LEU A 176 6.99 -2.78 17.64
N LYS A 177 8.00 -2.76 18.53
CA LYS A 177 8.65 -3.97 19.02
C LYS A 177 7.70 -4.86 19.81
N GLU A 178 6.88 -4.28 20.69
CA GLU A 178 5.87 -5.04 21.44
C GLU A 178 4.82 -5.71 20.53
N ILE A 179 4.40 -5.03 19.47
CA ILE A 179 3.42 -5.58 18.53
C ILE A 179 4.04 -6.69 17.66
N ALA A 180 5.30 -6.52 17.24
CA ALA A 180 6.00 -7.53 16.43
C ALA A 180 6.34 -8.81 17.21
N GLY A 181 6.45 -8.75 18.53
CA GLY A 181 6.73 -9.89 19.42
C GLY A 181 5.50 -10.72 19.81
N ARG A 182 4.30 -10.33 19.36
CA ARG A 182 3.01 -11.01 19.60
C ARG A 182 2.56 -11.79 18.38
#